data_b45a1eebcc10cb78ad403b63a3be9dd1
#
_entry.id   b45a1eebcc10cb78ad403b63a3be9dd1
#
_cell.length_a   1.000
_cell.length_b   1.000
_cell.length_c   1.000
_cell.angle_alpha   90.00
_cell.angle_beta   90.00
_cell.angle_gamma   90.00
#
_symmetry.space_group_name_H-M   'P 1'
#
loop_
_entity.id
_entity.type
_entity.pdbx_description
1 polymer ?
#
loop_
_entity_poly.entity_id
_entity_poly.type
_entity_poly.pdbx_seq_one_letter_code
_entity_poly.pdbx_strand_id
1 'polypeptide(L)' 'MATKTIKFLQGGGFVEKETYADTVEQLRGEFPDDISASSSIAINGVSVTNTHEVSEGDIVAAVNNNKSGGDQ' A
#
# COMPACT_ATOMS: atom_id res chain seq x y z
N MET A 1 6.64 20.77 2.08
CA MET A 1 5.72 19.73 1.77
C MET A 1 5.39 18.97 2.99
N ALA A 2 4.13 18.76 3.20
CA ALA A 2 3.68 18.05 4.38
C ALA A 2 3.64 16.56 4.12
N THR A 3 4.02 15.79 5.12
CA THR A 3 3.85 14.34 5.04
C THR A 3 2.45 13.97 5.49
N LYS A 4 2.04 12.77 5.11
CA LYS A 4 0.81 12.16 5.59
C LYS A 4 1.18 10.98 6.46
N THR A 5 0.42 10.74 7.49
CA THR A 5 0.61 9.56 8.32
C THR A 5 -0.37 8.51 7.85
N ILE A 6 0.14 7.38 7.45
CA ILE A 6 -0.68 6.25 7.01
C ILE A 6 -0.36 5.04 7.88
N LYS A 7 -1.19 4.02 7.80
CA LYS A 7 -0.97 2.79 8.52
C LYS A 7 -0.85 1.66 7.52
N PHE A 8 0.22 0.88 7.67
CA PHE A 8 0.38 -0.34 6.88
C PHE A 8 -0.14 -1.51 7.68
N LEU A 9 -1.01 -2.27 7.08
CA LEU A 9 -1.47 -3.51 7.69
C LEU A 9 -0.44 -4.59 7.39
N GLN A 10 0.20 -5.06 8.42
CA GLN A 10 1.18 -6.13 8.30
C GLN A 10 0.75 -7.27 9.21
N GLY A 11 1.36 -8.40 9.04
CA GLY A 11 0.90 -9.63 9.63
C GLY A 11 0.48 -9.58 11.09
N GLY A 12 1.10 -8.75 11.89
CA GLY A 12 0.77 -8.67 13.30
C GLY A 12 -0.03 -7.46 13.71
N GLY A 13 -0.45 -6.64 12.75
CA GLY A 13 -1.20 -5.43 13.08
C GLY A 13 -0.82 -4.28 12.18
N PHE A 14 -0.95 -3.07 12.69
CA PHE A 14 -0.71 -1.88 11.89
C PHE A 14 0.61 -1.24 12.29
N VAL A 15 1.32 -0.72 11.28
CA VAL A 15 2.53 0.04 11.50
C VAL A 15 2.32 1.42 10.89
N GLU A 16 2.47 2.46 11.70
CA GLU A 16 2.31 3.84 11.20
C GLU A 16 3.57 4.27 10.49
N LYS A 17 3.40 4.89 9.34
CA LYS A 17 4.51 5.42 8.57
C LYS A 17 4.11 6.77 8.00
N GLU A 18 5.08 7.64 7.81
CA GLU A 18 4.87 8.92 7.15
C GLU A 18 5.27 8.80 5.69
N THR A 19 4.53 9.43 4.83
CA THR A 19 4.79 9.35 3.41
C THR A 19 4.57 10.69 2.74
N TYR A 20 5.34 10.95 1.69
CA TYR A 20 5.12 12.09 0.82
C TYR A 20 4.26 11.73 -0.38
N ALA A 21 3.87 10.47 -0.51
CA ALA A 21 3.17 10.00 -1.69
C ALA A 21 1.78 10.63 -1.80
N ASP A 22 1.42 11.05 -2.98
CA ASP A 22 0.07 11.53 -3.25
C ASP A 22 -0.79 10.45 -3.86
N THR A 23 -0.20 9.47 -4.51
CA THR A 23 -0.94 8.37 -5.14
C THR A 23 -0.33 7.05 -4.73
N VAL A 24 -1.07 5.98 -5.01
CA VAL A 24 -0.60 4.63 -4.72
C VAL A 24 0.68 4.32 -5.49
N GLU A 25 0.78 4.82 -6.71
CA GLU A 25 1.97 4.59 -7.51
C GLU A 25 3.20 5.18 -6.83
N GLN A 26 3.08 6.39 -6.30
CA GLN A 26 4.18 7.02 -5.59
C GLN A 26 4.47 6.28 -4.28
N LEU A 27 3.43 5.77 -3.65
CA LEU A 27 3.59 5.02 -2.42
C LEU A 27 4.41 3.75 -2.64
N ARG A 28 4.17 3.06 -3.76
CA ARG A 28 4.96 1.89 -4.09
C ARG A 28 6.43 2.22 -4.26
N GLY A 29 6.72 3.37 -4.87
CA GLY A 29 8.09 3.79 -5.07
C GLY A 29 8.78 4.18 -3.77
N GLU A 30 8.01 4.68 -2.82
CA GLU A 30 8.58 5.11 -1.55
C GLU A 30 8.84 3.94 -0.61
N PHE A 31 8.03 2.91 -0.67
CA PHE A 31 8.16 1.75 0.21
C PHE A 31 8.30 0.46 -0.58
N PRO A 32 9.38 0.31 -1.34
CA PRO A 32 9.51 -0.86 -2.21
C PRO A 32 9.68 -2.17 -1.44
N ASP A 33 10.14 -2.09 -0.19
CA ASP A 33 10.31 -3.30 0.61
C ASP A 33 8.99 -3.76 1.23
N ASP A 34 8.07 -2.82 1.45
CA ASP A 34 6.79 -3.14 2.05
C ASP A 34 5.74 -3.45 1.00
N ILE A 35 5.87 -2.86 -0.17
CA ILE A 35 4.90 -3.02 -1.25
C ILE A 35 5.65 -3.46 -2.49
N SER A 36 5.51 -4.72 -2.85
CA SER A 36 6.17 -5.19 -4.06
C SER A 36 5.45 -4.66 -5.29
N ALA A 37 6.16 -4.63 -6.40
CA ALA A 37 5.59 -4.09 -7.63
C ALA A 37 4.40 -4.89 -8.12
N SER A 38 4.31 -6.15 -7.76
CA SER A 38 3.22 -7.00 -8.20
C SER A 38 2.09 -7.10 -7.19
N SER A 39 2.20 -6.43 -6.06
CA SER A 39 1.14 -6.49 -5.06
C SER A 39 -0.05 -5.66 -5.46
N SER A 40 -1.22 -6.09 -5.07
CA SER A 40 -2.42 -5.27 -5.15
C SER A 40 -2.53 -4.44 -3.88
N ILE A 41 -3.00 -3.23 -4.00
CA ILE A 41 -3.14 -2.34 -2.86
C ILE A 41 -4.59 -2.16 -2.53
N ALA A 42 -4.90 -2.27 -1.26
CA ALA A 42 -6.23 -1.93 -0.75
C ALA A 42 -6.06 -0.80 0.25
N ILE A 43 -6.93 0.17 0.17
CA ILE A 43 -6.94 1.29 1.12
C ILE A 43 -8.27 1.28 1.83
N ASN A 44 -8.22 1.23 3.15
CA ASN A 44 -9.42 1.15 4.00
C ASN A 44 -10.30 -0.02 3.61
N GLY A 45 -9.68 -1.12 3.19
CA GLY A 45 -10.39 -2.33 2.85
C GLY A 45 -10.94 -2.39 1.43
N VAL A 46 -10.63 -1.40 0.61
CA VAL A 46 -11.13 -1.35 -0.77
C VAL A 46 -9.96 -1.42 -1.73
N SER A 47 -10.02 -2.33 -2.68
CA SER A 47 -8.99 -2.45 -3.70
C SER A 47 -8.94 -1.19 -4.56
N VAL A 48 -7.74 -0.69 -4.77
CA VAL A 48 -7.56 0.56 -5.50
C VAL A 48 -6.49 0.38 -6.57
N THR A 49 -6.48 1.31 -7.52
CA THR A 49 -5.47 1.30 -8.58
C THR A 49 -4.33 2.23 -8.19
N ASN A 50 -3.29 2.25 -9.03
CA ASN A 50 -2.13 3.10 -8.79
C ASN A 50 -2.46 4.59 -8.83
N THR A 51 -3.55 4.95 -9.47
CA THR A 51 -3.94 6.36 -9.56
C THR A 51 -4.74 6.85 -8.37
N HIS A 52 -5.08 5.96 -7.47
CA HIS A 52 -5.86 6.33 -6.29
C HIS A 52 -5.05 7.26 -5.39
N GLU A 53 -5.69 8.27 -4.85
CA GLU A 53 -5.02 9.23 -3.98
C GLU A 53 -4.88 8.67 -2.57
N VAL A 54 -3.75 8.98 -1.96
CA VAL A 54 -3.46 8.59 -0.59
C VAL A 54 -3.77 9.75 0.32
N SER A 55 -4.50 9.50 1.38
CA SER A 55 -4.91 10.53 2.33
C SER A 55 -4.39 10.22 3.72
N GLU A 56 -4.36 11.26 4.52
CA GLU A 56 -3.96 11.14 5.92
C GLU A 56 -4.86 10.12 6.63
N GLY A 57 -4.24 9.21 7.36
CA GLY A 57 -4.98 8.23 8.14
C GLY A 57 -5.42 7.00 7.37
N ASP A 58 -5.08 6.91 6.10
CA ASP A 58 -5.46 5.74 5.32
C ASP A 58 -4.80 4.48 5.84
N ILE A 59 -5.53 3.38 5.79
CA ILE A 59 -5.01 2.08 6.14
C ILE A 59 -4.68 1.34 4.85
N VAL A 60 -3.40 1.08 4.65
CA VAL A 60 -2.90 0.52 3.39
C VAL A 60 -2.57 -0.94 3.61
N ALA A 61 -3.09 -1.79 2.77
CA ALA A 61 -2.77 -3.21 2.79
C ALA A 61 -2.22 -3.62 1.44
N ALA A 62 -1.07 -4.27 1.45
CA ALA A 62 -0.48 -4.79 0.23
C ALA A 62 -0.75 -6.30 0.19
N VAL A 63 -1.43 -6.73 -0.84
CA VAL A 63 -1.78 -8.13 -1.00
C VAL A 63 -0.91 -8.70 -2.11
N ASN A 64 -0.11 -9.67 -1.76
CA ASN A 64 0.74 -10.30 -2.75
C ASN A 64 -0.10 -11.16 -3.67
N ASN A 65 0.01 -10.88 -4.94
CA ASN A 65 -0.63 -11.72 -5.93
C ASN A 65 0.28 -12.86 -6.26
N ASN A 66 0.55 -13.64 -5.30
CA ASN A 66 1.47 -14.73 -5.49
C ASN A 66 0.73 -15.91 -6.02
N LYS A 67 0.42 -15.88 -7.27
CA LYS A 67 -0.23 -16.95 -7.88
C LYS A 67 0.75 -17.92 -8.26
N SER A 68 0.98 -18.76 -7.50
CA SER A 68 1.84 -19.73 -8.00
C SER A 68 1.15 -20.56 -8.97
N GLY A 69 1.46 -20.49 -9.51
CA GLY A 69 0.83 -20.95 -10.29
C GLY A 69 -0.08 -21.76 -10.47
N GLY A 70 -0.06 -21.78 -10.31
CA GLY A 70 -0.60 -21.90 -10.61
C GLY A 70 -1.40 -22.38 -10.67
N ASP A 71 -1.42 -22.55 -10.43
CA ASP A 71 -1.98 -22.75 -10.44
C ASP A 71 -2.65 -22.94 -10.68
N GLN A 72 -2.57 -23.05 -10.70
CA GLN A 72 -2.99 -22.85 -10.87
C GLN A 72 -3.37 -22.94 -11.08
#